data_8cb08a26f59a65bb05afb740232ad5a2
#
_entry.id   8cb08a26f59a65bb05afb740232ad5a2
#
_cell.length_a   1.000
_cell.length_b   1.000
_cell.length_c   1.000
_cell.angle_alpha   90.00
_cell.angle_beta   90.00
_cell.angle_gamma   90.00
#
_symmetry.space_group_name_H-M   'P 1'
#
loop_
_entity.id
_entity.type
_entity.pdbx_description
1 polymer ?
#
loop_
_entity_poly.entity_id
_entity_poly.type
_entity_poly.pdbx_seq_one_letter_code
_entity_poly.pdbx_strand_id
1 'polypeptide(L)'
;MVQQSCVRCLKNTMCFLNFLCWLCGAFVVAFGIFMMMNSRFSSLITSFWPIYPANTLVVTGTIVTCVSYLGFLGALRENRCMLISFFILLFILMLVELAMACIMLVYNREIDTFFEKDLLHSLESYKQSSEMGNETLREDFDAVQSIFRCCGVHGVSDWEGHIPISCCTTDPCLSHPQKSWQEGCHMKLRNWFARNFLSTGAGVVTMFIIQFLCLCFTVPLFCRLSRSGLGYK
;
A
#
# COMPACT_ATOMS: atom_id res chain seq x y z
N MET A 1 -26.09 5.32 35.46
CA MET A 1 -26.47 6.07 34.21
C MET A 1 -25.26 6.46 33.37
N VAL A 2 -24.22 7.06 33.95
CA VAL A 2 -22.99 7.49 33.20
C VAL A 2 -22.33 6.39 32.42
N GLN A 3 -22.18 5.19 33.00
CA GLN A 3 -21.52 4.04 32.34
C GLN A 3 -22.29 3.51 31.12
N GLN A 4 -23.62 3.60 31.10
CA GLN A 4 -24.41 3.17 29.94
C GLN A 4 -24.31 4.17 28.77
N SER A 5 -24.27 5.45 29.05
CA SER A 5 -24.10 6.49 28.02
C SER A 5 -22.72 6.42 27.37
N CYS A 6 -21.67 6.16 28.16
CA CYS A 6 -20.30 6.02 27.67
C CYS A 6 -20.17 4.84 26.69
N VAL A 7 -20.71 3.66 27.03
CA VAL A 7 -20.64 2.49 26.14
C VAL A 7 -21.47 2.68 24.86
N ARG A 8 -22.60 3.37 24.92
CA ARG A 8 -23.39 3.71 23.72
C ARG A 8 -22.63 4.65 22.80
N CYS A 9 -21.98 5.67 23.36
CA CYS A 9 -21.11 6.57 22.61
C CYS A 9 -19.97 5.80 21.94
N LEU A 10 -19.30 4.91 22.70
CA LEU A 10 -18.21 4.08 22.20
C LEU A 10 -18.65 3.18 21.04
N LYS A 11 -19.80 2.51 21.17
CA LYS A 11 -20.40 1.71 20.11
C LYS A 11 -20.67 2.53 18.85
N ASN A 12 -21.29 3.70 19.00
CA ASN A 12 -21.61 4.56 17.86
C ASN A 12 -20.34 5.08 17.17
N THR A 13 -19.32 5.45 17.94
CA THR A 13 -18.01 5.87 17.38
C THR A 13 -17.35 4.73 16.63
N MET A 14 -17.33 3.52 17.20
CA MET A 14 -16.81 2.32 16.53
C MET A 14 -17.55 2.03 15.21
N CYS A 15 -18.90 2.06 15.25
CA CYS A 15 -19.72 1.86 14.05
C CYS A 15 -19.38 2.91 12.97
N PHE A 16 -19.33 4.17 13.34
CA PHE A 16 -19.11 5.28 12.42
C PHE A 16 -17.71 5.20 11.78
N LEU A 17 -16.66 5.01 12.59
CA LEU A 17 -15.29 4.92 12.09
C LEU A 17 -15.10 3.71 11.18
N ASN A 18 -15.59 2.53 11.60
CA ASN A 18 -15.47 1.33 10.77
C ASN A 18 -16.31 1.42 9.49
N PHE A 19 -17.46 2.08 9.51
CA PHE A 19 -18.25 2.34 8.31
C PHE A 19 -17.49 3.23 7.31
N LEU A 20 -16.87 4.31 7.79
CA LEU A 20 -16.04 5.17 6.95
C LEU A 20 -14.84 4.41 6.35
N CYS A 21 -14.14 3.62 7.18
CA CYS A 21 -13.03 2.79 6.71
C CYS A 21 -13.48 1.76 5.68
N TRP A 22 -14.66 1.16 5.86
CA TRP A 22 -15.24 0.23 4.90
C TRP A 22 -15.52 0.90 3.55
N LEU A 23 -16.11 2.10 3.55
CA LEU A 23 -16.32 2.87 2.32
C LEU A 23 -15.01 3.24 1.63
N CYS A 24 -14.02 3.72 2.40
CA CYS A 24 -12.69 4.04 1.87
C CYS A 24 -12.00 2.81 1.29
N GLY A 25 -12.04 1.67 1.98
CA GLY A 25 -11.48 0.41 1.49
C GLY A 25 -12.14 -0.05 0.19
N ALA A 26 -13.47 -0.02 0.12
CA ALA A 26 -14.22 -0.37 -1.08
C ALA A 26 -13.87 0.57 -2.26
N PHE A 27 -13.70 1.87 -2.00
CA PHE A 27 -13.26 2.83 -3.01
C PHE A 27 -11.84 2.50 -3.50
N VAL A 28 -10.91 2.17 -2.61
CA VAL A 28 -9.53 1.78 -2.98
C VAL A 28 -9.52 0.51 -3.82
N VAL A 29 -10.35 -0.48 -3.50
CA VAL A 29 -10.50 -1.71 -4.31
C VAL A 29 -11.03 -1.38 -5.70
N ALA A 30 -12.12 -0.62 -5.78
CA ALA A 30 -12.71 -0.23 -7.06
C ALA A 30 -11.72 0.55 -7.92
N PHE A 31 -10.97 1.48 -7.30
CA PHE A 31 -9.94 2.25 -7.96
C PHE A 31 -8.76 1.37 -8.43
N GLY A 32 -8.30 0.43 -7.61
CA GLY A 32 -7.25 -0.53 -7.99
C GLY A 32 -7.67 -1.40 -9.18
N ILE A 33 -8.91 -1.92 -9.18
CA ILE A 33 -9.47 -2.68 -10.31
C ILE A 33 -9.57 -1.79 -11.56
N PHE A 34 -10.04 -0.56 -11.42
CA PHE A 34 -10.11 0.39 -12.53
C PHE A 34 -8.74 0.64 -13.15
N MET A 35 -7.70 0.80 -12.32
CA MET A 35 -6.31 0.94 -12.77
C MET A 35 -5.81 -0.29 -13.52
N MET A 36 -6.15 -1.51 -13.06
CA MET A 36 -5.80 -2.76 -13.73
C MET A 36 -6.47 -2.90 -15.10
N MET A 37 -7.70 -2.41 -15.25
CA MET A 37 -8.47 -2.52 -16.52
C MET A 37 -8.11 -1.44 -17.54
N ASN A 38 -7.62 -0.29 -17.09
CA ASN A 38 -7.30 0.86 -17.94
C ASN A 38 -5.81 1.23 -17.86
N SER A 39 -4.96 0.46 -18.54
CA SER A 39 -3.52 0.73 -18.61
C SER A 39 -3.16 2.15 -19.11
N ARG A 40 -4.01 2.74 -19.96
CA ARG A 40 -3.83 4.13 -20.46
C ARG A 40 -4.02 5.21 -19.38
N PHE A 41 -4.86 4.97 -18.37
CA PHE A 41 -5.04 5.89 -17.24
C PHE A 41 -3.99 5.68 -16.14
N SER A 42 -3.34 4.52 -16.12
CA SER A 42 -2.25 4.22 -15.20
C SER A 42 -1.13 5.28 -15.27
N SER A 43 -0.74 5.72 -16.46
CA SER A 43 0.31 6.71 -16.66
C SER A 43 -0.01 8.11 -16.08
N LEU A 44 -1.28 8.51 -16.02
CA LEU A 44 -1.70 9.82 -15.50
C LEU A 44 -1.80 9.86 -13.97
N ILE A 45 -2.25 8.77 -13.35
CA ILE A 45 -2.51 8.72 -11.91
C ILE A 45 -1.27 8.24 -11.13
N THR A 46 -0.40 7.46 -11.75
CA THR A 46 0.93 7.10 -11.22
C THR A 46 1.81 8.32 -10.94
N SER A 47 1.52 9.48 -11.56
CA SER A 47 2.15 10.76 -11.23
C SER A 47 2.01 11.15 -9.74
N PHE A 48 0.94 10.71 -9.07
CA PHE A 48 0.67 10.98 -7.64
C PHE A 48 1.05 9.82 -6.71
N TRP A 49 1.07 8.57 -7.21
CA TRP A 49 1.32 7.38 -6.37
C TRP A 49 2.16 6.32 -7.10
N PRO A 50 3.41 6.59 -7.40
CA PRO A 50 4.23 5.75 -8.28
C PRO A 50 4.69 4.40 -7.70
N ILE A 51 4.42 4.11 -6.43
CA ILE A 51 5.05 2.99 -5.72
C ILE A 51 4.11 1.81 -5.47
N TYR A 52 2.80 2.00 -5.65
CA TYR A 52 1.83 0.94 -5.41
C TYR A 52 1.29 0.37 -6.72
N PRO A 53 1.78 -0.80 -7.16
CA PRO A 53 1.14 -1.49 -8.27
C PRO A 53 -0.34 -1.73 -7.94
N ALA A 54 -1.19 -1.71 -8.96
CA ALA A 54 -2.64 -1.84 -8.82
C ALA A 54 -3.05 -3.07 -7.99
N ASN A 55 -2.29 -4.17 -8.10
CA ASN A 55 -2.46 -5.37 -7.30
C ASN A 55 -2.37 -5.10 -5.78
N THR A 56 -1.40 -4.30 -5.36
CA THR A 56 -1.22 -3.96 -3.93
C THR A 56 -2.39 -3.12 -3.41
N LEU A 57 -2.92 -2.20 -4.23
CA LEU A 57 -4.13 -1.43 -3.89
C LEU A 57 -5.35 -2.34 -3.71
N VAL A 58 -5.54 -3.31 -4.62
CA VAL A 58 -6.67 -4.26 -4.51
C VAL A 58 -6.54 -5.13 -3.27
N VAL A 59 -5.36 -5.69 -3.00
CA VAL A 59 -5.12 -6.54 -1.84
C VAL A 59 -5.30 -5.78 -0.53
N THR A 60 -4.64 -4.63 -0.38
CA THR A 60 -4.72 -3.80 0.85
C THR A 60 -6.13 -3.24 1.05
N GLY A 61 -6.77 -2.75 -0.01
CA GLY A 61 -8.15 -2.28 0.03
C GLY A 61 -9.13 -3.39 0.43
N THR A 62 -8.92 -4.62 -0.05
CA THR A 62 -9.75 -5.79 0.32
C THR A 62 -9.60 -6.12 1.80
N ILE A 63 -8.36 -6.14 2.32
CA ILE A 63 -8.11 -6.38 3.75
C ILE A 63 -8.82 -5.33 4.60
N VAL A 64 -8.64 -4.04 4.28
CA VAL A 64 -9.29 -2.93 5.01
C VAL A 64 -10.81 -3.06 4.96
N THR A 65 -11.38 -3.35 3.78
CA THR A 65 -12.82 -3.52 3.59
C THR A 65 -13.37 -4.65 4.45
N CYS A 66 -12.74 -5.83 4.43
CA CYS A 66 -13.18 -7.00 5.19
C CYS A 66 -13.09 -6.77 6.71
N VAL A 67 -11.96 -6.23 7.19
CA VAL A 67 -11.76 -5.97 8.62
C VAL A 67 -12.73 -4.91 9.12
N SER A 68 -12.88 -3.80 8.40
CA SER A 68 -13.81 -2.72 8.77
C SER A 68 -15.27 -3.18 8.74
N TYR A 69 -15.65 -4.05 7.79
CA TYR A 69 -16.98 -4.65 7.74
C TYR A 69 -17.28 -5.50 8.98
N LEU A 70 -16.31 -6.32 9.43
CA LEU A 70 -16.42 -7.10 10.65
C LEU A 70 -16.56 -6.20 11.88
N GLY A 71 -15.78 -5.12 11.97
CA GLY A 71 -15.87 -4.15 13.06
C GLY A 71 -17.20 -3.42 13.09
N PHE A 72 -17.68 -2.97 11.94
CA PHE A 72 -18.97 -2.31 11.79
C PHE A 72 -20.14 -3.22 12.18
N LEU A 73 -20.25 -4.40 11.57
CA LEU A 73 -21.33 -5.35 11.88
C LEU A 73 -21.22 -5.92 13.28
N GLY A 74 -20.01 -6.20 13.76
CA GLY A 74 -19.78 -6.69 15.12
C GLY A 74 -20.30 -5.73 16.18
N ALA A 75 -20.02 -4.44 16.01
CA ALA A 75 -20.52 -3.38 16.90
C ALA A 75 -22.02 -3.14 16.70
N LEU A 76 -22.52 -3.09 15.45
CA LEU A 76 -23.92 -2.80 15.15
C LEU A 76 -24.86 -3.91 15.67
N ARG A 77 -24.55 -5.16 15.34
CA ARG A 77 -25.37 -6.34 15.71
C ARG A 77 -25.05 -6.90 17.11
N GLU A 78 -24.09 -6.30 17.81
CA GLU A 78 -23.62 -6.77 19.11
C GLU A 78 -23.21 -8.26 19.11
N ASN A 79 -22.66 -8.71 18.00
CA ASN A 79 -22.26 -10.09 17.81
C ASN A 79 -20.83 -10.32 18.34
N ARG A 80 -20.72 -11.13 19.38
CA ARG A 80 -19.44 -11.42 20.06
C ARG A 80 -18.41 -12.07 19.15
N CYS A 81 -18.85 -13.02 18.31
CA CYS A 81 -17.97 -13.75 17.42
C CYS A 81 -17.31 -12.80 16.39
N MET A 82 -18.11 -11.91 15.79
CA MET A 82 -17.59 -10.91 14.84
C MET A 82 -16.65 -9.92 15.52
N LEU A 83 -16.95 -9.52 16.76
CA LEU A 83 -16.13 -8.59 17.51
C LEU A 83 -14.78 -9.20 17.93
N ILE A 84 -14.77 -10.50 18.30
CA ILE A 84 -13.53 -11.24 18.57
C ILE A 84 -12.71 -11.38 17.29
N SER A 85 -13.33 -11.77 16.18
CA SER A 85 -12.63 -11.90 14.89
C SER A 85 -12.02 -10.59 14.46
N PHE A 86 -12.74 -9.48 14.60
CA PHE A 86 -12.24 -8.14 14.35
C PHE A 86 -11.03 -7.81 15.23
N PHE A 87 -11.13 -8.09 16.55
CA PHE A 87 -10.03 -7.85 17.49
C PHE A 87 -8.76 -8.64 17.12
N ILE A 88 -8.91 -9.94 16.83
CA ILE A 88 -7.79 -10.82 16.47
C ILE A 88 -7.13 -10.34 15.17
N LEU A 89 -7.92 -10.00 14.15
CA LEU A 89 -7.39 -9.52 12.87
C LEU A 89 -6.65 -8.19 13.02
N LEU A 90 -7.21 -7.22 13.75
CA LEU A 90 -6.52 -5.95 14.03
C LEU A 90 -5.23 -6.16 14.81
N PHE A 91 -5.24 -7.06 15.79
CA PHE A 91 -4.05 -7.35 16.59
C PHE A 91 -2.94 -7.96 15.74
N ILE A 92 -3.28 -8.90 14.85
CA ILE A 92 -2.32 -9.49 13.89
C ILE A 92 -1.78 -8.42 12.95
N LEU A 93 -2.64 -7.56 12.39
CA LEU A 93 -2.20 -6.47 11.50
C LEU A 93 -1.24 -5.52 12.22
N MET A 94 -1.52 -5.14 13.46
CA MET A 94 -0.65 -4.31 14.28
C MET A 94 0.73 -4.97 14.53
N LEU A 95 0.76 -6.29 14.77
CA LEU A 95 2.03 -7.02 14.92
C LEU A 95 2.82 -7.07 13.60
N VAL A 96 2.16 -7.27 12.47
CA VAL A 96 2.78 -7.23 11.14
C VAL A 96 3.37 -5.84 10.86
N GLU A 97 2.61 -4.78 11.16
CA GLU A 97 3.06 -3.39 10.98
C GLU A 97 4.30 -3.09 11.83
N LEU A 98 4.30 -3.51 13.09
CA LEU A 98 5.45 -3.38 13.99
C LEU A 98 6.67 -4.18 13.49
N ALA A 99 6.47 -5.43 13.07
CA ALA A 99 7.53 -6.27 12.53
C ALA A 99 8.16 -5.65 11.27
N MET A 100 7.32 -5.15 10.34
CA MET A 100 7.79 -4.47 9.14
C MET A 100 8.57 -3.19 9.46
N ALA A 101 8.09 -2.40 10.42
CA ALA A 101 8.81 -1.21 10.88
C ALA A 101 10.18 -1.56 11.46
N CYS A 102 10.28 -2.61 12.30
CA CYS A 102 11.53 -3.09 12.86
C CYS A 102 12.50 -3.58 11.76
N ILE A 103 12.00 -4.36 10.80
CA ILE A 103 12.81 -4.84 9.66
C ILE A 103 13.35 -3.65 8.86
N MET A 104 12.51 -2.67 8.54
CA MET A 104 12.93 -1.48 7.80
C MET A 104 14.00 -0.65 8.54
N LEU A 105 13.92 -0.58 9.88
CA LEU A 105 14.89 0.17 10.68
C LEU A 105 16.21 -0.57 10.82
N VAL A 106 16.17 -1.89 11.04
CA VAL A 106 17.37 -2.71 11.31
C VAL A 106 18.11 -3.05 10.02
N TYR A 107 17.37 -3.40 8.94
CA TYR A 107 17.93 -3.90 7.69
C TYR A 107 17.94 -2.87 6.56
N ASN A 108 18.00 -1.59 6.88
CA ASN A 108 17.93 -0.51 5.90
C ASN A 108 18.95 -0.67 4.75
N ARG A 109 20.18 -1.10 5.04
CA ARG A 109 21.23 -1.30 4.01
C ARG A 109 20.97 -2.52 3.15
N GLU A 110 20.57 -3.62 3.76
CA GLU A 110 20.24 -4.87 3.06
C GLU A 110 19.01 -4.69 2.16
N ILE A 111 18.04 -3.92 2.60
CA ILE A 111 16.86 -3.58 1.79
C ILE A 111 17.27 -2.78 0.55
N ASP A 112 18.18 -1.83 0.68
CA ASP A 112 18.70 -1.04 -0.45
C ASP A 112 19.37 -1.95 -1.50
N THR A 113 20.22 -2.88 -1.07
CA THR A 113 20.88 -3.87 -1.94
C THR A 113 19.91 -4.88 -2.53
N PHE A 114 18.90 -5.30 -1.79
CA PHE A 114 17.84 -6.17 -2.27
C PHE A 114 17.01 -5.48 -3.35
N PHE A 115 16.65 -4.23 -3.12
CA PHE A 115 15.89 -3.42 -4.06
C PHE A 115 16.65 -3.16 -5.37
N GLU A 116 17.96 -2.91 -5.28
CA GLU A 116 18.85 -2.80 -6.45
C GLU A 116 18.87 -4.09 -7.27
N LYS A 117 19.01 -5.26 -6.60
CA LYS A 117 18.98 -6.57 -7.27
C LYS A 117 17.63 -6.85 -7.93
N ASP A 118 16.53 -6.49 -7.29
CA ASP A 118 15.19 -6.68 -7.82
C ASP A 118 14.96 -5.82 -9.08
N LEU A 119 15.44 -4.57 -9.07
CA LEU A 119 15.44 -3.71 -10.26
C LEU A 119 16.31 -4.26 -11.39
N LEU A 120 17.50 -4.81 -11.07
CA LEU A 120 18.36 -5.43 -12.07
C LEU A 120 17.70 -6.66 -12.70
N HIS A 121 17.10 -7.52 -11.88
CA HIS A 121 16.35 -8.68 -12.36
C HIS A 121 15.17 -8.25 -13.26
N SER A 122 14.47 -7.18 -12.88
CA SER A 122 13.38 -6.61 -13.69
C SER A 122 13.89 -6.07 -15.04
N LEU A 123 15.06 -5.42 -15.05
CA LEU A 123 15.71 -4.94 -16.26
C LEU A 123 16.13 -6.09 -17.20
N GLU A 124 16.72 -7.15 -16.64
CA GLU A 124 17.08 -8.35 -17.41
C GLU A 124 15.84 -9.01 -18.02
N SER A 125 14.79 -9.14 -17.22
CA SER A 125 13.50 -9.68 -17.68
C SER A 125 12.87 -8.81 -18.77
N TYR A 126 13.01 -7.49 -18.67
CA TYR A 126 12.59 -6.54 -19.71
C TYR A 126 13.32 -6.81 -21.03
N LYS A 127 14.65 -6.95 -20.97
CA LYS A 127 15.48 -7.22 -22.15
C LYS A 127 15.11 -8.55 -22.80
N GLN A 128 14.88 -9.60 -22.02
CA GLN A 128 14.46 -10.92 -22.49
C GLN A 128 13.03 -10.95 -23.03
N SER A 129 12.11 -10.17 -22.44
CA SER A 129 10.71 -10.11 -22.87
C SER A 129 10.53 -9.47 -24.24
N SER A 130 11.53 -8.73 -24.74
CA SER A 130 11.60 -8.25 -26.12
C SER A 130 11.54 -9.40 -27.14
N GLU A 131 11.98 -10.60 -26.75
CA GLU A 131 11.95 -11.81 -27.59
C GLU A 131 10.70 -12.69 -27.34
N MET A 132 10.06 -12.61 -26.16
CA MET A 132 8.99 -13.53 -25.71
C MET A 132 7.61 -12.88 -25.51
N GLY A 133 7.40 -11.61 -25.84
CA GLY A 133 6.06 -10.99 -25.90
C GLY A 133 5.36 -10.74 -24.55
N ASN A 134 6.07 -10.63 -23.45
CA ASN A 134 5.49 -10.33 -22.13
C ASN A 134 5.38 -8.82 -21.91
N GLU A 135 4.27 -8.21 -22.42
CA GLU A 135 4.08 -6.74 -22.46
C GLU A 135 3.93 -6.12 -21.07
N THR A 136 3.35 -6.83 -20.10
CA THR A 136 3.04 -6.26 -18.78
C THR A 136 4.27 -5.86 -17.98
N LEU A 137 5.33 -6.65 -18.03
CA LEU A 137 6.57 -6.35 -17.31
C LEU A 137 7.32 -5.15 -17.91
N ARG A 138 7.20 -4.97 -19.22
CA ARG A 138 7.76 -3.82 -19.92
C ARG A 138 7.02 -2.53 -19.55
N GLU A 139 5.68 -2.58 -19.50
CA GLU A 139 4.85 -1.45 -19.12
C GLU A 139 5.16 -0.96 -17.70
N ASP A 140 5.38 -1.88 -16.75
CA ASP A 140 5.70 -1.54 -15.36
C ASP A 140 7.06 -0.83 -15.25
N PHE A 141 8.09 -1.32 -15.93
CA PHE A 141 9.43 -0.70 -15.89
C PHE A 141 9.44 0.64 -16.64
N ASP A 142 8.77 0.73 -17.78
CA ASP A 142 8.60 1.97 -18.55
C ASP A 142 7.83 3.03 -17.75
N ALA A 143 6.82 2.61 -16.97
CA ALA A 143 6.11 3.50 -16.06
C ALA A 143 7.04 4.07 -14.98
N VAL A 144 7.87 3.23 -14.35
CA VAL A 144 8.87 3.68 -13.36
C VAL A 144 9.81 4.72 -13.96
N GLN A 145 10.36 4.47 -15.15
CA GLN A 145 11.27 5.39 -15.82
C GLN A 145 10.62 6.74 -16.15
N SER A 146 9.39 6.71 -16.66
CA SER A 146 8.62 7.90 -17.03
C SER A 146 8.26 8.74 -15.82
N ILE A 147 7.81 8.10 -14.72
CA ILE A 147 7.35 8.76 -13.50
C ILE A 147 8.51 9.40 -12.74
N PHE A 148 9.57 8.62 -12.51
CA PHE A 148 10.71 9.10 -11.73
C PHE A 148 11.70 9.90 -12.58
N ARG A 149 11.47 9.98 -13.89
CA ARG A 149 12.38 10.67 -14.84
C ARG A 149 13.79 10.16 -14.69
N CYS A 150 13.93 8.84 -14.82
CA CYS A 150 15.19 8.10 -14.70
C CYS A 150 15.33 7.12 -15.86
N CYS A 151 16.49 6.53 -16.05
CA CYS A 151 16.74 5.56 -17.11
C CYS A 151 17.60 4.41 -16.61
N GLY A 152 17.16 3.16 -16.85
CA GLY A 152 17.86 1.99 -16.34
C GLY A 152 17.89 1.91 -14.82
N VAL A 153 18.67 1.02 -14.27
CA VAL A 153 18.89 0.89 -12.81
C VAL A 153 19.94 1.89 -12.35
N HIS A 154 21.11 1.89 -12.99
CA HIS A 154 22.24 2.78 -12.70
C HIS A 154 22.32 3.97 -13.63
N GLY A 155 21.80 3.85 -14.86
CA GLY A 155 21.83 4.91 -15.87
C GLY A 155 21.54 4.40 -17.27
N VAL A 156 21.71 5.27 -18.24
CA VAL A 156 21.49 5.00 -19.68
C VAL A 156 22.36 3.86 -20.19
N SER A 157 23.55 3.69 -19.60
CA SER A 157 24.52 2.63 -19.96
C SER A 157 23.94 1.22 -19.86
N ASP A 158 22.96 1.00 -18.99
CA ASP A 158 22.35 -0.32 -18.76
C ASP A 158 21.61 -0.84 -20.01
N TRP A 159 21.28 0.05 -20.95
CA TRP A 159 20.53 -0.27 -22.16
C TRP A 159 21.39 -0.65 -23.37
N GLU A 160 22.72 -0.55 -23.25
CA GLU A 160 23.67 -0.97 -24.30
C GLU A 160 23.36 -0.39 -25.70
N GLY A 161 22.78 0.82 -25.73
CA GLY A 161 22.42 1.53 -26.95
C GLY A 161 20.95 1.36 -27.39
N HIS A 162 20.17 0.44 -26.80
CA HIS A 162 18.74 0.21 -27.10
C HIS A 162 17.85 0.94 -26.10
N ILE A 163 17.94 2.27 -26.05
CA ILE A 163 17.25 3.11 -25.08
C ILE A 163 15.74 3.08 -25.35
N PRO A 164 14.88 2.70 -24.36
CA PRO A 164 13.43 2.72 -24.51
C PRO A 164 12.89 4.17 -24.55
N ILE A 165 11.71 4.34 -25.14
CA ILE A 165 11.07 5.65 -25.27
C ILE A 165 10.77 6.27 -23.90
N SER A 166 10.51 5.45 -22.87
CA SER A 166 10.28 5.87 -21.49
C SER A 166 11.46 6.62 -20.85
N CYS A 167 12.67 6.41 -21.35
CA CYS A 167 13.88 7.13 -20.96
C CYS A 167 14.03 8.52 -21.62
N CYS A 168 13.23 8.82 -22.64
CA CYS A 168 13.41 10.05 -23.43
C CYS A 168 12.92 11.32 -22.71
N THR A 169 13.71 12.38 -22.75
CA THR A 169 13.28 13.73 -22.31
C THR A 169 12.48 14.45 -23.38
N THR A 170 12.78 14.16 -24.66
CA THR A 170 12.12 14.71 -25.86
C THR A 170 12.16 13.68 -26.97
N ASP A 171 11.05 13.50 -27.71
CA ASP A 171 10.97 12.60 -28.86
C ASP A 171 11.69 13.19 -30.09
N PRO A 172 12.42 12.39 -30.87
CA PRO A 172 12.94 11.04 -30.61
C PRO A 172 14.34 11.05 -29.98
N CYS A 173 14.54 10.29 -28.92
CA CYS A 173 15.86 10.18 -28.27
C CYS A 173 16.64 8.91 -28.66
N LEU A 174 16.05 7.99 -29.45
CA LEU A 174 16.62 6.69 -29.81
C LEU A 174 18.04 6.76 -30.41
N SER A 175 18.40 7.88 -31.04
CA SER A 175 19.72 8.09 -31.65
C SER A 175 20.65 9.00 -30.84
N HIS A 176 20.15 9.60 -29.76
CA HIS A 176 20.89 10.61 -29.00
C HIS A 176 20.81 10.34 -27.50
N PRO A 177 21.76 9.59 -26.90
CA PRO A 177 21.79 9.31 -25.44
C PRO A 177 21.74 10.57 -24.56
N GLN A 178 22.19 11.71 -25.08
CA GLN A 178 22.16 13.00 -24.38
C GLN A 178 20.73 13.56 -24.16
N LYS A 179 19.73 13.07 -24.91
CA LYS A 179 18.32 13.46 -24.78
C LYS A 179 17.52 12.50 -23.89
N SER A 180 18.19 11.63 -23.14
CA SER A 180 17.58 10.72 -22.16
C SER A 180 17.87 11.17 -20.73
N TRP A 181 17.07 10.66 -19.80
CA TRP A 181 17.34 10.82 -18.37
C TRP A 181 18.68 10.16 -18.03
N GLN A 182 19.63 10.92 -17.48
CA GLN A 182 21.00 10.44 -17.21
C GLN A 182 21.08 9.68 -15.87
N GLU A 183 20.19 9.99 -14.94
CA GLU A 183 20.20 9.42 -13.59
C GLU A 183 19.47 8.07 -13.57
N GLY A 184 20.06 7.05 -12.93
CA GLY A 184 19.47 5.72 -12.77
C GLY A 184 18.28 5.71 -11.81
N CYS A 185 17.36 4.77 -12.05
CA CYS A 185 16.12 4.67 -11.30
C CYS A 185 16.35 4.26 -9.84
N HIS A 186 17.38 3.44 -9.54
CA HIS A 186 17.74 3.09 -8.16
C HIS A 186 18.03 4.34 -7.32
N MET A 187 18.88 5.25 -7.80
CA MET A 187 19.20 6.48 -7.07
C MET A 187 18.01 7.43 -6.96
N LYS A 188 17.19 7.54 -8.00
CA LYS A 188 15.97 8.37 -7.97
C LYS A 188 14.98 7.88 -6.94
N LEU A 189 14.70 6.59 -6.92
CA LEU A 189 13.79 5.96 -5.96
C LEU A 189 14.31 6.10 -4.54
N ARG A 190 15.59 5.80 -4.31
CA ARG A 190 16.22 6.00 -3.00
C ARG A 190 16.08 7.43 -2.47
N ASN A 191 16.38 8.43 -3.32
CA ASN A 191 16.24 9.83 -2.97
C ASN A 191 14.78 10.23 -2.74
N TRP A 192 13.85 9.66 -3.50
CA TRP A 192 12.42 9.88 -3.32
C TRP A 192 11.95 9.32 -1.97
N PHE A 193 12.32 8.09 -1.63
CA PHE A 193 12.03 7.49 -0.33
C PHE A 193 12.61 8.30 0.83
N ALA A 194 13.87 8.73 0.70
CA ALA A 194 14.52 9.54 1.73
C ALA A 194 13.80 10.87 1.98
N ARG A 195 13.35 11.55 0.93
CA ARG A 195 12.58 12.81 1.05
C ARG A 195 11.19 12.60 1.65
N ASN A 196 10.54 11.49 1.32
CA ASN A 196 9.18 11.18 1.78
C ASN A 196 9.15 10.35 3.07
N PHE A 197 10.32 10.03 3.63
CA PHE A 197 10.44 9.19 4.83
C PHE A 197 9.60 9.70 6.00
N LEU A 198 9.64 11.00 6.27
CA LEU A 198 8.89 11.62 7.36
C LEU A 198 7.36 11.53 7.12
N SER A 199 6.91 11.79 5.91
CA SER A 199 5.48 11.71 5.55
C SER A 199 4.97 10.27 5.62
N THR A 200 5.74 9.32 5.09
CA THR A 200 5.39 7.89 5.13
C THR A 200 5.39 7.38 6.57
N GLY A 201 6.41 7.73 7.36
CA GLY A 201 6.48 7.38 8.78
C GLY A 201 5.33 7.95 9.60
N ALA A 202 4.94 9.21 9.35
CA ALA A 202 3.77 9.81 9.98
C ALA A 202 2.48 9.05 9.64
N GLY A 203 2.33 8.59 8.38
CA GLY A 203 1.20 7.76 7.97
C GLY A 203 1.14 6.43 8.72
N VAL A 204 2.25 5.71 8.81
CA VAL A 204 2.35 4.43 9.55
C VAL A 204 2.01 4.62 11.02
N VAL A 205 2.59 5.64 11.68
CA VAL A 205 2.30 5.95 13.09
C VAL A 205 0.82 6.29 13.30
N THR A 206 0.21 7.03 12.38
CA THR A 206 -1.21 7.36 12.44
C THR A 206 -2.08 6.11 12.34
N MET A 207 -1.77 5.20 11.41
CA MET A 207 -2.49 3.92 11.28
C MET A 207 -2.35 3.07 12.53
N PHE A 208 -1.16 2.96 13.10
CA PHE A 208 -0.92 2.25 14.35
C PHE A 208 -1.75 2.81 15.52
N ILE A 209 -1.83 4.15 15.66
CA ILE A 209 -2.64 4.80 16.69
C ILE A 209 -4.13 4.48 16.50
N ILE A 210 -4.63 4.54 15.27
CA ILE A 210 -6.04 4.23 14.96
C ILE A 210 -6.34 2.77 15.32
N GLN A 211 -5.50 1.83 14.93
CA GLN A 211 -5.64 0.41 15.25
C GLN A 211 -5.65 0.18 16.76
N PHE A 212 -4.70 0.78 17.48
CA PHE A 212 -4.60 0.67 18.94
C PHE A 212 -5.88 1.22 19.63
N LEU A 213 -6.38 2.38 19.22
CA LEU A 213 -7.63 2.93 19.74
C LEU A 213 -8.82 2.02 19.45
N CYS A 214 -8.90 1.43 18.25
CA CYS A 214 -9.94 0.46 17.91
C CYS A 214 -9.88 -0.78 18.80
N LEU A 215 -8.68 -1.30 19.10
CA LEU A 215 -8.50 -2.41 20.04
C LEU A 215 -8.97 -2.03 21.45
N CYS A 216 -8.56 -0.85 21.95
CA CYS A 216 -8.97 -0.34 23.26
C CYS A 216 -10.50 -0.18 23.36
N PHE A 217 -11.17 0.23 22.30
CA PHE A 217 -12.62 0.39 22.29
C PHE A 217 -13.37 -0.95 22.18
N THR A 218 -12.76 -1.93 21.52
CA THR A 218 -13.36 -3.27 21.34
C THR A 218 -13.46 -4.02 22.66
N VAL A 219 -12.46 -3.91 23.55
CA VAL A 219 -12.43 -4.65 24.83
C VAL A 219 -13.61 -4.35 25.74
N PRO A 220 -13.93 -3.10 26.11
CA PRO A 220 -15.07 -2.80 26.99
C PRO A 220 -16.42 -3.16 26.36
N LEU A 221 -16.52 -2.99 25.03
CA LEU A 221 -17.73 -3.40 24.31
C LEU A 221 -17.93 -4.93 24.37
N PHE A 222 -16.88 -5.69 24.16
CA PHE A 222 -16.90 -7.15 24.26
C PHE A 222 -17.20 -7.61 25.69
N CYS A 223 -16.55 -7.04 26.70
CA CYS A 223 -16.79 -7.38 28.12
C CYS A 223 -18.24 -7.16 28.52
N ARG A 224 -18.86 -6.08 28.04
CA ARG A 224 -20.29 -5.81 28.32
C ARG A 224 -21.21 -6.82 27.65
N LEU A 225 -20.96 -7.12 26.37
CA LEU A 225 -21.73 -8.13 25.64
C LEU A 225 -21.61 -9.50 26.29
N SER A 226 -20.43 -9.86 26.79
CA SER A 226 -20.21 -11.11 27.50
C SER A 226 -20.99 -11.19 28.81
N ARG A 227 -21.08 -10.13 29.57
CA ARG A 227 -21.85 -10.08 30.83
C ARG A 227 -23.36 -10.12 30.59
N SER A 228 -23.85 -9.41 29.58
CA SER A 228 -25.30 -9.40 29.27
C SER A 228 -25.82 -10.76 28.78
N GLY A 229 -24.95 -11.58 28.14
CA GLY A 229 -25.34 -12.93 27.70
C GLY A 229 -25.25 -14.01 28.76
N LEU A 230 -24.62 -13.76 29.91
CA LEU A 230 -24.61 -14.64 31.07
C LEU A 230 -25.85 -14.46 31.96
N GLY A 231 -26.61 -13.37 31.78
CA GLY A 231 -27.82 -13.07 32.50
C GLY A 231 -29.09 -13.73 31.95
N TYR A 232 -28.98 -14.54 30.89
CA TYR A 232 -30.07 -15.30 30.26
C TYR A 232 -29.88 -16.82 30.44
N LYS A 233 -29.48 -17.26 31.64
CA LYS A 233 -29.61 -18.65 32.07
C LYS A 233 -30.39 -18.74 33.34
#